data_f0eedbabccf4a8b95ef027d27280f110
#
_entry.id   f0eedbabccf4a8b95ef027d27280f110
#
_cell.length_a   1.000
_cell.length_b   1.000
_cell.length_c   1.000
_cell.angle_alpha   90.00
_cell.angle_beta   90.00
_cell.angle_gamma   90.00
#
_symmetry.space_group_name_H-M   'P 1'
#
loop_
_entity.id
_entity.type
_entity.pdbx_description
1 polymer ?
#
loop_
_entity_poly.entity_id
_entity_poly.type
_entity_poly.pdbx_seq_one_letter_code
_entity_poly.pdbx_strand_id
1 'polypeptide(L)'
;MQITDEQAKAMTSAGLNLIAQALTIYDSDLKLVVSNAPFQQMFNLPDRLVTPGAPFEDTIHHLATRGEYGPVEDVDSFVTERTDQARAFIPHYMERTRANGRTISVEGSPLPQGGWVSVYTDI
;
A
#
# COMPACT_ATOMS: atom_id res chain seq x y z
N MET A 1 -21.94 3.39 25.75
CA MET A 1 -21.50 2.00 25.49
C MET A 1 -20.03 1.99 25.20
N GLN A 2 -19.31 1.12 25.84
CA GLN A 2 -17.86 1.00 25.66
C GLN A 2 -17.58 -0.11 24.65
N ILE A 3 -16.80 0.17 23.64
CA ILE A 3 -16.43 -0.83 22.63
C ILE A 3 -15.09 -1.48 22.97
N THR A 4 -14.93 -2.74 22.57
CA THR A 4 -13.66 -3.46 22.73
C THR A 4 -12.67 -3.07 21.65
N ASP A 5 -11.38 -3.39 21.87
CA ASP A 5 -10.34 -3.14 20.86
C ASP A 5 -10.63 -3.88 19.55
N GLU A 6 -11.16 -5.09 19.63
CA GLU A 6 -11.54 -5.86 18.43
C GLU A 6 -12.70 -5.23 17.69
N GLN A 7 -13.69 -4.71 18.42
CA GLN A 7 -14.82 -4.00 17.81
C GLN A 7 -14.33 -2.73 17.12
N ALA A 8 -13.41 -1.98 17.75
CA ALA A 8 -12.82 -0.79 17.17
C ALA A 8 -12.06 -1.12 15.88
N LYS A 9 -11.27 -2.20 15.87
CA LYS A 9 -10.56 -2.64 14.67
C LYS A 9 -11.51 -3.04 13.56
N ALA A 10 -12.56 -3.78 13.87
CA ALA A 10 -13.57 -4.19 12.89
C ALA A 10 -14.30 -2.99 12.31
N MET A 11 -14.64 -2.01 13.11
CA MET A 11 -15.30 -0.78 12.65
C MET A 11 -14.36 0.05 11.77
N THR A 12 -13.09 0.14 12.14
CA THR A 12 -12.08 0.83 11.35
C THR A 12 -11.94 0.18 9.98
N SER A 13 -11.78 -1.13 9.92
CA SER A 13 -11.68 -1.87 8.66
C SER A 13 -12.92 -1.69 7.79
N ALA A 14 -14.11 -1.78 8.39
CA ALA A 14 -15.35 -1.56 7.66
C ALA A 14 -15.44 -0.15 7.10
N GLY A 15 -15.05 0.87 7.90
CA GLY A 15 -15.03 2.24 7.45
C GLY A 15 -14.05 2.48 6.31
N LEU A 16 -12.85 1.91 6.39
CA LEU A 16 -11.84 2.02 5.33
C LEU A 16 -12.30 1.38 4.03
N ASN A 17 -13.06 0.28 4.09
CA ASN A 17 -13.59 -0.39 2.90
C ASN A 17 -14.69 0.42 2.21
N LEU A 18 -15.29 1.39 2.88
CA LEU A 18 -16.28 2.29 2.29
C LEU A 18 -15.64 3.47 1.57
N ILE A 19 -14.35 3.71 1.76
CA ILE A 19 -13.61 4.74 1.05
C ILE A 19 -13.33 4.22 -0.37
N ALA A 20 -13.68 5.01 -1.40
CA ALA A 20 -13.48 4.61 -2.79
C ALA A 20 -12.02 4.52 -3.20
N GLN A 21 -11.15 5.27 -2.54
CA GLN A 21 -9.72 5.28 -2.81
C GLN A 21 -9.05 4.07 -2.17
N ALA A 22 -8.01 3.56 -2.81
CA ALA A 22 -7.18 2.50 -2.23
C ALA A 22 -6.29 3.10 -1.13
N LEU A 23 -6.13 2.38 -0.03
CA LEU A 23 -5.40 2.87 1.12
C LEU A 23 -4.58 1.77 1.75
N THR A 24 -3.33 2.11 2.13
CA THR A 24 -2.47 1.25 2.93
C THR A 24 -1.85 2.03 4.08
N ILE A 25 -1.69 1.35 5.22
CA ILE A 25 -0.91 1.86 6.35
C ILE A 25 0.14 0.81 6.69
N TYR A 26 1.41 1.22 6.70
CA TYR A 26 2.55 0.40 7.12
C TYR A 26 3.12 0.96 8.42
N ASP A 27 3.66 0.09 9.26
CA ASP A 27 4.37 0.53 10.46
C ASP A 27 5.80 0.99 10.11
N SER A 28 6.58 1.38 11.13
CA SER A 28 7.94 1.89 10.92
C SER A 28 8.90 0.82 10.38
N ASP A 29 8.55 -0.46 10.49
CA ASP A 29 9.32 -1.57 9.93
C ASP A 29 8.82 -1.98 8.54
N LEU A 30 7.93 -1.19 7.94
CA LEU A 30 7.30 -1.47 6.64
C LEU A 30 6.56 -2.80 6.61
N LYS A 31 5.89 -3.12 7.72
CA LYS A 31 4.93 -4.22 7.80
C LYS A 31 3.53 -3.65 7.71
N LEU A 32 2.67 -4.30 6.94
CA LEU A 32 1.30 -3.82 6.75
C LEU A 32 0.53 -3.84 8.05
N VAL A 33 -0.08 -2.72 8.42
CA VAL A 33 -1.01 -2.61 9.55
C VAL A 33 -2.43 -2.83 9.08
N VAL A 34 -2.83 -2.11 8.03
CA VAL A 34 -4.18 -2.20 7.46
C VAL A 34 -4.16 -1.74 6.01
N SER A 35 -5.02 -2.34 5.20
CA SER A 35 -5.35 -1.88 3.86
C SER A 35 -6.86 -2.05 3.67
N ASN A 36 -7.41 -1.42 2.64
CA ASN A 36 -8.83 -1.57 2.35
C ASN A 36 -9.06 -2.44 1.10
N ALA A 37 -10.31 -2.85 0.89
CA ALA A 37 -10.69 -3.68 -0.24
C ALA A 37 -10.35 -3.03 -1.60
N PRO A 38 -10.56 -1.71 -1.81
CA PRO A 38 -10.13 -1.05 -3.05
C PRO A 38 -8.67 -1.24 -3.39
N PHE A 39 -7.77 -1.27 -2.40
CA PHE A 39 -6.34 -1.52 -2.65
C PHE A 39 -6.11 -2.90 -3.24
N GLN A 40 -6.67 -3.93 -2.63
CA GLN A 40 -6.53 -5.30 -3.14
C GLN A 40 -7.13 -5.43 -4.55
N GLN A 41 -8.29 -4.81 -4.77
CA GLN A 41 -8.98 -4.86 -6.06
C GLN A 41 -8.21 -4.11 -7.16
N MET A 42 -7.71 -2.91 -6.84
CA MET A 42 -6.97 -2.08 -7.80
C MET A 42 -5.76 -2.81 -8.38
N PHE A 43 -5.02 -3.49 -7.53
CA PHE A 43 -3.78 -4.18 -7.91
C PHE A 43 -3.95 -5.69 -8.03
N ASN A 44 -5.16 -6.22 -7.84
CA ASN A 44 -5.47 -7.65 -7.93
C ASN A 44 -4.48 -8.48 -7.10
N LEU A 45 -4.38 -8.16 -5.82
CA LEU A 45 -3.40 -8.77 -4.93
C LEU A 45 -3.96 -10.03 -4.26
N PRO A 46 -3.10 -11.04 -4.04
CA PRO A 46 -3.49 -12.20 -3.24
C PRO A 46 -3.66 -11.81 -1.77
N ASP A 47 -4.47 -12.57 -1.03
CA ASP A 47 -4.78 -12.30 0.37
C ASP A 47 -3.54 -12.17 1.25
N ARG A 48 -2.49 -12.95 0.97
CA ARG A 48 -1.25 -12.93 1.75
C ARG A 48 -0.57 -11.56 1.77
N LEU A 49 -0.80 -10.73 0.73
CA LEU A 49 -0.17 -9.41 0.62
C LEU A 49 -1.02 -8.30 1.25
N VAL A 50 -2.27 -8.60 1.63
CA VAL A 50 -3.15 -7.63 2.29
C VAL A 50 -3.50 -8.08 3.71
N THR A 51 -2.78 -9.06 4.22
CA THR A 51 -2.89 -9.52 5.61
C THR A 51 -1.97 -8.67 6.51
N PRO A 52 -2.42 -8.26 7.71
CA PRO A 52 -1.55 -7.53 8.63
C PRO A 52 -0.24 -8.27 8.87
N GLY A 53 0.87 -7.53 8.83
CA GLY A 53 2.22 -8.09 8.94
C GLY A 53 2.90 -8.35 7.60
N ALA A 54 2.19 -8.26 6.47
CA ALA A 54 2.78 -8.45 5.15
C ALA A 54 3.88 -7.41 4.91
N PRO A 55 5.11 -7.82 4.52
CA PRO A 55 6.19 -6.87 4.24
C PRO A 55 5.90 -6.05 2.99
N PHE A 56 6.21 -4.76 3.04
CA PHE A 56 6.11 -3.86 1.90
C PHE A 56 6.89 -4.41 0.69
N GLU A 57 8.09 -4.91 0.93
CA GLU A 57 8.95 -5.46 -0.12
C GLU A 57 8.31 -6.61 -0.89
N ASP A 58 7.52 -7.45 -0.21
CA ASP A 58 6.85 -8.58 -0.86
C ASP A 58 5.79 -8.08 -1.85
N THR A 59 5.08 -7.03 -1.52
CA THR A 59 4.10 -6.42 -2.41
C THR A 59 4.78 -5.81 -3.64
N ILE A 60 5.87 -5.08 -3.45
CA ILE A 60 6.62 -4.50 -4.57
C ILE A 60 7.22 -5.60 -5.46
N HIS A 61 7.76 -6.65 -4.85
CA HIS A 61 8.30 -7.80 -5.61
C HIS A 61 7.22 -8.44 -6.48
N HIS A 62 6.05 -8.69 -5.90
CA HIS A 62 4.93 -9.28 -6.63
C HIS A 62 4.50 -8.40 -7.81
N LEU A 63 4.33 -7.11 -7.58
CA LEU A 63 3.91 -6.16 -8.61
C LEU A 63 4.97 -6.02 -9.71
N ALA A 64 6.25 -5.89 -9.35
CA ALA A 64 7.33 -5.78 -10.32
C ALA A 64 7.45 -7.03 -11.17
N THR A 65 7.33 -8.20 -10.57
CA THR A 65 7.45 -9.49 -11.26
C THR A 65 6.36 -9.67 -12.32
N ARG A 66 5.15 -9.19 -12.05
CA ARG A 66 4.04 -9.34 -13.01
C ARG A 66 3.94 -8.16 -14.01
N GLY A 67 4.89 -7.21 -13.99
CA GLY A 67 4.95 -6.14 -14.97
C GLY A 67 4.14 -4.88 -14.64
N GLU A 68 3.70 -4.70 -13.40
CA GLU A 68 2.91 -3.53 -12.99
C GLU A 68 3.64 -2.21 -13.29
N TYR A 69 4.97 -2.20 -13.16
CA TYR A 69 5.80 -1.02 -13.38
C TYR A 69 6.42 -0.98 -14.79
N GLY A 70 5.98 -1.85 -15.69
CA GLY A 70 6.59 -2.04 -16.99
C GLY A 70 7.82 -2.95 -16.91
N PRO A 71 8.70 -2.95 -17.94
CA PRO A 71 9.90 -3.78 -17.93
C PRO A 71 10.85 -3.39 -16.78
N VAL A 72 11.30 -4.38 -16.03
CA VAL A 72 12.28 -4.22 -14.95
C VAL A 72 13.41 -5.21 -15.19
N GLU A 73 14.64 -4.71 -15.37
CA GLU A 73 15.80 -5.56 -15.68
C GLU A 73 16.16 -6.48 -14.52
N ASP A 74 16.17 -5.94 -13.28
CA ASP A 74 16.50 -6.68 -12.07
C ASP A 74 15.45 -6.37 -11.01
N VAL A 75 14.56 -7.34 -10.78
CA VAL A 75 13.46 -7.19 -9.82
C VAL A 75 14.00 -6.96 -8.41
N ASP A 76 15.03 -7.69 -8.00
CA ASP A 76 15.57 -7.56 -6.64
C ASP A 76 16.16 -6.18 -6.40
N SER A 77 16.90 -5.63 -7.35
CA SER A 77 17.42 -4.26 -7.26
C SER A 77 16.32 -3.22 -7.24
N PHE A 78 15.29 -3.40 -8.05
CA PHE A 78 14.11 -2.53 -8.08
C PHE A 78 13.41 -2.53 -6.71
N VAL A 79 13.19 -3.70 -6.13
CA VAL A 79 12.55 -3.84 -4.82
C VAL A 79 13.39 -3.18 -3.74
N THR A 80 14.70 -3.39 -3.73
CA THR A 80 15.61 -2.78 -2.76
C THR A 80 15.56 -1.26 -2.85
N GLU A 81 15.62 -0.71 -4.05
CA GLU A 81 15.57 0.74 -4.27
C GLU A 81 14.26 1.34 -3.77
N ARG A 82 13.13 0.71 -4.09
CA ARG A 82 11.81 1.18 -3.64
C ARG A 82 11.65 1.08 -2.14
N THR A 83 12.15 0.01 -1.54
CA THR A 83 12.10 -0.19 -0.08
C THR A 83 12.94 0.84 0.64
N ASP A 84 14.14 1.15 0.13
CA ASP A 84 15.01 2.17 0.70
C ASP A 84 14.37 3.56 0.61
N GLN A 85 13.73 3.88 -0.49
CA GLN A 85 12.97 5.13 -0.65
C GLN A 85 11.83 5.21 0.37
N ALA A 86 11.10 4.12 0.56
CA ALA A 86 9.99 4.07 1.52
C ALA A 86 10.47 4.28 2.96
N ARG A 87 11.64 3.74 3.31
CA ARG A 87 12.24 3.90 4.65
C ARG A 87 12.61 5.34 4.98
N ALA A 88 12.77 6.19 3.99
CA ALA A 88 13.03 7.61 4.22
C ALA A 88 11.81 8.37 4.75
N PHE A 89 10.61 7.82 4.60
CA PHE A 89 9.35 8.40 5.07
C PHE A 89 9.18 9.87 4.68
N ILE A 90 9.52 10.20 3.43
CA ILE A 90 9.40 11.57 2.91
C ILE A 90 8.03 11.72 2.27
N PRO A 91 7.21 12.71 2.69
CA PRO A 91 5.92 12.96 2.07
C PRO A 91 6.06 13.19 0.57
N HIS A 92 5.16 12.59 -0.22
CA HIS A 92 5.23 12.75 -1.67
C HIS A 92 3.85 12.62 -2.30
N TYR A 93 3.74 13.19 -3.48
CA TYR A 93 2.64 12.99 -4.42
C TYR A 93 3.24 12.69 -5.79
N MET A 94 2.68 11.67 -6.45
CA MET A 94 3.11 11.35 -7.81
C MET A 94 1.93 10.82 -8.61
N GLU A 95 1.99 10.98 -9.92
CA GLU A 95 1.07 10.34 -10.85
C GLU A 95 1.87 9.41 -11.74
N ARG A 96 1.31 8.24 -12.04
CA ARG A 96 1.94 7.32 -12.98
C ARG A 96 0.90 6.58 -13.80
N THR A 97 1.29 6.23 -15.02
CA THR A 97 0.47 5.39 -15.88
C THR A 97 0.86 3.93 -15.64
N ARG A 98 -0.14 3.12 -15.31
CA ARG A 98 0.05 1.70 -15.06
C ARG A 98 0.20 0.93 -16.37
N ALA A 99 0.72 -0.30 -16.29
CA ALA A 99 0.85 -1.18 -17.46
C ALA A 99 -0.48 -1.40 -18.20
N ASN A 100 -1.62 -1.32 -17.49
CA ASN A 100 -2.95 -1.44 -18.10
C ASN A 100 -3.44 -0.17 -18.81
N GLY A 101 -2.62 0.89 -18.86
CA GLY A 101 -2.95 2.15 -19.50
C GLY A 101 -3.69 3.16 -18.62
N ARG A 102 -4.12 2.78 -17.43
CA ARG A 102 -4.80 3.68 -16.50
C ARG A 102 -3.78 4.53 -15.75
N THR A 103 -4.16 5.76 -15.43
CA THR A 103 -3.32 6.65 -14.63
C THR A 103 -3.84 6.69 -13.20
N ILE A 104 -2.93 6.60 -12.24
CA ILE A 104 -3.25 6.72 -10.82
C ILE A 104 -2.40 7.81 -10.19
N SER A 105 -2.94 8.42 -9.13
CA SER A 105 -2.15 9.24 -8.22
C SER A 105 -1.79 8.41 -6.98
N VAL A 106 -0.61 8.65 -6.44
CA VAL A 106 -0.14 8.05 -5.19
C VAL A 106 0.28 9.17 -4.27
N GLU A 107 -0.37 9.25 -3.13
CA GLU A 107 -0.05 10.25 -2.11
C GLU A 107 0.38 9.53 -0.84
N GLY A 108 1.55 9.87 -0.32
CA GLY A 108 2.11 9.23 0.86
C GLY A 108 2.54 10.23 1.89
N SER A 109 2.34 9.89 3.17
CA SER A 109 2.71 10.74 4.31
C SER A 109 3.11 9.91 5.51
N PRO A 110 4.11 10.36 6.29
CA PRO A 110 4.44 9.70 7.54
C PRO A 110 3.36 9.97 8.59
N LEU A 111 3.21 9.02 9.53
CA LEU A 111 2.30 9.15 10.64
C LEU A 111 3.04 9.67 11.88
N PRO A 112 2.39 10.49 12.74
CA PRO A 112 3.06 11.06 13.93
C PRO A 112 3.64 10.02 14.87
N GLN A 113 2.99 8.86 15.00
CA GLN A 113 3.43 7.79 15.89
C GLN A 113 4.44 6.83 15.25
N GLY A 114 4.87 7.14 14.04
CA GLY A 114 5.68 6.24 13.22
C GLY A 114 4.83 5.49 12.23
N GLY A 115 5.44 5.11 11.12
CA GLY A 115 4.75 4.43 10.03
C GLY A 115 4.37 5.37 8.90
N TRP A 116 3.58 4.85 7.96
CA TRP A 116 3.36 5.49 6.67
C TRP A 116 1.96 5.17 6.15
N VAL A 117 1.26 6.19 5.65
CA VAL A 117 -0.02 6.02 4.96
C VAL A 117 0.15 6.36 3.49
N SER A 118 -0.40 5.52 2.61
CA SER A 118 -0.48 5.78 1.17
C SER A 118 -1.92 5.72 0.70
N VAL A 119 -2.27 6.67 -0.17
CA VAL A 119 -3.59 6.72 -0.81
C VAL A 119 -3.39 6.69 -2.32
N TYR A 120 -4.09 5.78 -2.98
CA TYR A 120 -4.03 5.57 -4.43
C TYR A 120 -5.38 5.94 -5.03
N THR A 121 -5.37 6.81 -6.04
CA THR A 121 -6.59 7.26 -6.71
C THR A 121 -6.49 6.99 -8.21
N ASP A 122 -7.52 6.38 -8.78
CA ASP A 122 -7.64 6.21 -10.24
C ASP A 122 -8.13 7.51 -10.83
N ILE A 123 -7.32 8.15 -11.63
CA ILE A 123 -7.60 9.48 -12.19
C ILE A 123 -7.70 9.50 -13.72
#